data_24b47714e4ce2a59fc7fd736a2f23b7e
#
_entry.id   24b47714e4ce2a59fc7fd736a2f23b7e
#
_cell.length_a   1.000
_cell.length_b   1.000
_cell.length_c   1.000
_cell.angle_alpha   90.00
_cell.angle_beta   90.00
_cell.angle_gamma   90.00
#
_symmetry.space_group_name_H-M   'P 1'
#
loop_
_entity.id
_entity.type
_entity.pdbx_description
1 polymer ?
#
loop_
_entity_poly.entity_id
_entity_poly.type
_entity_poly.pdbx_seq_one_letter_code
_entity_poly.pdbx_strand_id
1 'polypeptide(L)'
;MDYTYSDIAKMIDHSLLNPTLTERDLEQGCQLALRYDVGSVCIMPYGLKRCAEMLQGSTVKASTTIGFPHGGHTTAIKVAEAGQALADGGQELDMVVNISKVLSGDWNYVRSDIAAVIDE
;
A
#
# COMPACT_ATOMS: atom_id res chain seq x y z
N MET A 1 9.85 22.54 18.99
CA MET A 1 9.22 21.21 19.04
C MET A 1 10.34 20.19 18.95
N ASP A 2 10.42 19.33 19.94
CA ASP A 2 11.46 18.29 19.96
C ASP A 2 10.83 17.01 19.41
N TYR A 3 11.24 16.60 18.21
CA TYR A 3 10.82 15.33 17.61
C TYR A 3 11.74 14.21 18.07
N THR A 4 11.16 13.08 18.42
CA THR A 4 11.90 11.86 18.76
C THR A 4 12.22 11.06 17.49
N TYR A 5 13.11 10.08 17.60
CA TYR A 5 13.35 9.10 16.54
C TYR A 5 12.05 8.41 16.11
N SER A 6 11.24 7.99 17.08
CA SER A 6 9.99 7.29 16.81
C SER A 6 8.99 8.17 16.04
N ASP A 7 8.91 9.47 16.35
CA ASP A 7 8.02 10.37 15.63
C ASP A 7 8.37 10.43 14.14
N ILE A 8 9.65 10.45 13.80
CA ILE A 8 10.12 10.47 12.42
C ILE A 8 9.99 9.10 11.76
N ALA A 9 10.41 8.03 12.44
CA ALA A 9 10.35 6.67 11.89
C ALA A 9 8.90 6.27 11.53
N LYS A 10 7.93 6.61 12.37
CA LYS A 10 6.51 6.32 12.14
C LYS A 10 5.85 7.14 11.02
N MET A 11 6.54 8.12 10.46
CA MET A 11 6.10 8.85 9.26
C MET A 11 6.61 8.21 7.95
N ILE A 12 7.47 7.20 8.02
CA ILE A 12 8.09 6.56 6.86
C ILE A 12 7.22 5.40 6.40
N ASP A 13 6.79 5.45 5.15
CA ASP A 13 6.27 4.32 4.40
C ASP A 13 7.40 3.76 3.53
N HIS A 14 7.92 2.57 3.90
CA HIS A 14 9.05 1.95 3.20
C HIS A 14 8.60 1.27 1.91
N SER A 15 8.92 1.89 0.78
CA SER A 15 8.46 1.45 -0.54
C SER A 15 9.30 0.31 -1.11
N LEU A 16 8.64 -0.81 -1.43
CA LEU A 16 9.18 -1.98 -2.12
C LEU A 16 8.39 -2.23 -3.44
N LEU A 17 8.25 -1.18 -4.26
CA LEU A 17 7.40 -1.19 -5.45
C LEU A 17 8.19 -1.27 -6.77
N ASN A 18 9.53 -1.32 -6.72
CA ASN A 18 10.32 -1.46 -7.93
C ASN A 18 10.14 -2.88 -8.50
N PRO A 19 9.66 -3.03 -9.76
CA PRO A 19 9.37 -4.34 -10.35
C PRO A 19 10.62 -5.21 -10.60
N THR A 20 11.81 -4.66 -10.45
CA THR A 20 13.08 -5.41 -10.59
C THR A 20 13.57 -6.03 -9.28
N LEU A 21 12.90 -5.77 -8.16
CA LEU A 21 13.24 -6.39 -6.88
C LEU A 21 12.92 -7.89 -6.90
N THR A 22 13.88 -8.68 -6.43
CA THR A 22 13.71 -10.12 -6.24
C THR A 22 12.96 -10.39 -4.93
N GLU A 23 12.45 -11.61 -4.75
CA GLU A 23 11.84 -12.02 -3.47
C GLU A 23 12.79 -11.81 -2.29
N ARG A 24 14.09 -12.08 -2.50
CA ARG A 24 15.12 -11.83 -1.48
C ARG A 24 15.24 -10.36 -1.12
N ASP A 25 15.18 -9.47 -2.11
CA ASP A 25 15.24 -8.02 -1.88
C ASP A 25 13.99 -7.55 -1.11
N LEU A 26 12.82 -8.10 -1.43
CA LEU A 26 11.57 -7.80 -0.72
C LEU A 26 11.64 -8.24 0.75
N GLU A 27 12.12 -9.46 1.03
CA GLU A 27 12.31 -9.94 2.41
C GLU A 27 13.33 -9.09 3.18
N GLN A 28 14.45 -8.73 2.55
CA GLN A 28 15.44 -7.84 3.16
C GLN A 28 14.86 -6.45 3.45
N GLY A 29 14.01 -5.94 2.55
CA GLY A 29 13.29 -4.68 2.76
C GLY A 29 12.35 -4.73 3.97
N CYS A 30 11.60 -5.82 4.14
CA CYS A 30 10.75 -6.02 5.32
C CYS A 30 11.60 -6.09 6.62
N GLN A 31 12.73 -6.81 6.59
CA GLN A 31 13.65 -6.87 7.73
C GLN A 31 14.25 -5.50 8.07
N LEU A 32 14.56 -4.70 7.06
CA LEU A 32 15.05 -3.34 7.25
C LEU A 32 14.00 -2.46 7.92
N ALA A 33 12.74 -2.54 7.46
CA ALA A 33 11.63 -1.82 8.04
C ALA A 33 11.40 -2.17 9.51
N LEU A 34 11.48 -3.46 9.87
CA LEU A 34 11.42 -3.92 11.25
C LEU A 34 12.56 -3.36 12.10
N ARG A 35 13.80 -3.39 11.57
CA ARG A 35 14.97 -2.87 12.29
C ARG A 35 14.83 -1.40 12.66
N TYR A 36 14.29 -0.60 11.75
CA TYR A 36 14.12 0.84 11.94
C TYR A 36 12.78 1.23 12.51
N ASP A 37 11.90 0.26 12.75
CA ASP A 37 10.55 0.46 13.31
C ASP A 37 9.78 1.58 12.58
N VAL A 38 9.77 1.54 11.25
CA VAL A 38 9.06 2.52 10.41
C VAL A 38 7.54 2.40 10.53
N GLY A 39 6.77 3.30 9.91
CA GLY A 39 5.31 3.29 9.94
C GLY A 39 4.72 2.08 9.23
N SER A 40 5.13 1.87 7.99
CA SER A 40 4.61 0.81 7.12
C SER A 40 5.63 0.33 6.11
N VAL A 41 5.35 -0.81 5.49
CA VAL A 41 5.99 -1.29 4.27
C VAL A 41 4.93 -1.31 3.18
N CYS A 42 5.13 -0.54 2.11
CA CYS A 42 4.30 -0.60 0.91
C CYS A 42 4.98 -1.49 -0.14
N ILE A 43 4.42 -2.68 -0.35
CA ILE A 43 4.98 -3.72 -1.21
C ILE A 43 4.07 -4.00 -2.40
N MET A 44 4.64 -4.53 -3.49
CA MET A 44 3.84 -5.01 -4.63
C MET A 44 2.78 -6.03 -4.17
N PRO A 45 1.55 -5.99 -4.70
CA PRO A 45 0.43 -6.80 -4.20
C PRO A 45 0.74 -8.29 -4.03
N TYR A 46 1.46 -8.90 -4.97
CA TYR A 46 1.79 -10.33 -4.89
C TYR A 46 2.66 -10.69 -3.68
N GLY A 47 3.45 -9.74 -3.16
CA GLY A 47 4.31 -9.93 -2.00
C GLY A 47 3.65 -9.63 -0.66
N LEU A 48 2.42 -9.10 -0.65
CA LEU A 48 1.77 -8.58 0.55
C LEU A 48 1.57 -9.65 1.63
N LYS A 49 1.10 -10.83 1.25
CA LYS A 49 0.87 -11.92 2.22
C LYS A 49 2.14 -12.28 2.98
N ARG A 50 3.24 -12.45 2.26
CA ARG A 50 4.54 -12.74 2.88
C ARG A 50 5.03 -11.59 3.75
N CYS A 51 4.85 -10.35 3.30
CA CYS A 51 5.16 -9.14 4.07
C CYS A 51 4.37 -9.11 5.38
N ALA A 52 3.05 -9.31 5.33
CA ALA A 52 2.19 -9.34 6.50
C ALA A 52 2.61 -10.42 7.52
N GLU A 53 2.96 -11.62 7.05
CA GLU A 53 3.51 -12.69 7.90
C GLU A 53 4.81 -12.26 8.59
N MET A 54 5.72 -11.63 7.86
CA MET A 54 7.02 -11.17 8.41
C MET A 54 6.86 -10.03 9.42
N LEU A 55 5.88 -9.14 9.22
CA LEU A 55 5.62 -8.00 10.10
C LEU A 55 4.73 -8.34 11.30
N GLN A 56 4.22 -9.56 11.37
CA GLN A 56 3.32 -10.01 12.44
C GLN A 56 3.93 -9.79 13.83
N GLY A 57 3.14 -9.19 14.72
CA GLY A 57 3.58 -8.91 16.10
C GLY A 57 4.46 -7.67 16.25
N SER A 58 4.76 -6.96 15.15
CA SER A 58 5.44 -5.67 15.17
C SER A 58 4.44 -4.50 15.13
N THR A 59 4.98 -3.28 15.25
CA THR A 59 4.22 -2.04 15.06
C THR A 59 4.29 -1.50 13.62
N VAL A 60 5.03 -2.18 12.74
CA VAL A 60 5.15 -1.84 11.32
C VAL A 60 3.98 -2.45 10.56
N LYS A 61 3.24 -1.64 9.83
CA LYS A 61 2.05 -2.09 9.10
C LYS A 61 2.41 -2.66 7.73
N ALA A 62 1.69 -3.70 7.32
CA ALA A 62 1.73 -4.20 5.95
C ALA A 62 0.80 -3.37 5.07
N SER A 63 1.33 -2.77 4.01
CA SER A 63 0.62 -1.92 3.06
C SER A 63 0.88 -2.39 1.62
N THR A 64 -0.05 -2.09 0.74
CA THR A 64 0.12 -2.29 -0.70
C THR A 64 -0.64 -1.25 -1.49
N THR A 65 -0.42 -1.23 -2.80
CA THR A 65 -1.06 -0.31 -3.73
C THR A 65 -2.33 -0.90 -4.35
N ILE A 66 -3.29 -0.03 -4.69
CA ILE A 66 -4.51 -0.36 -5.43
C ILE A 66 -4.55 0.46 -6.72
N GLY A 67 -4.62 -0.21 -7.86
CA GLY A 67 -4.65 0.44 -9.17
C GLY A 67 -3.34 1.09 -9.60
N PHE A 68 -2.24 0.69 -9.01
CA PHE A 68 -0.91 1.26 -9.27
C PHE A 68 -0.32 0.74 -10.60
N PRO A 69 0.44 1.55 -11.37
CA PRO A 69 0.81 2.93 -11.04
C PRO A 69 -0.12 4.00 -11.61
N HIS A 70 -1.02 3.69 -12.51
CA HIS A 70 -1.74 4.68 -13.32
C HIS A 70 -3.14 5.03 -12.81
N GLY A 71 -3.71 4.25 -11.90
CA GLY A 71 -5.09 4.44 -11.44
C GLY A 71 -6.17 4.19 -12.49
N GLY A 72 -5.79 3.68 -13.65
CA GLY A 72 -6.66 3.51 -14.83
C GLY A 72 -7.44 2.20 -14.88
N HIS A 73 -7.30 1.31 -13.89
CA HIS A 73 -8.12 0.11 -13.77
C HIS A 73 -9.59 0.49 -13.57
N THR A 74 -10.50 -0.38 -14.01
CA THR A 74 -11.92 -0.18 -13.70
C THR A 74 -12.16 -0.29 -12.20
N THR A 75 -13.21 0.37 -11.71
CA THR A 75 -13.60 0.32 -10.29
C THR A 75 -13.73 -1.11 -9.78
N ALA A 76 -14.37 -2.00 -10.55
CA ALA A 76 -14.54 -3.41 -10.16
C ALA A 76 -13.20 -4.14 -9.95
N ILE A 77 -12.17 -3.83 -10.74
CA ILE A 77 -10.84 -4.43 -10.56
C ILE A 77 -10.14 -3.86 -9.33
N LYS A 78 -10.25 -2.55 -9.09
CA LYS A 78 -9.68 -1.94 -7.86
C LYS A 78 -10.33 -2.51 -6.59
N VAL A 79 -11.65 -2.69 -6.59
CA VAL A 79 -12.38 -3.33 -5.48
C VAL A 79 -11.89 -4.77 -5.26
N ALA A 80 -11.79 -5.56 -6.33
CA ALA A 80 -11.27 -6.94 -6.23
C ALA A 80 -9.82 -6.99 -5.72
N GLU A 81 -8.96 -6.05 -6.15
CA GLU A 81 -7.59 -5.92 -5.67
C GLU A 81 -7.54 -5.56 -4.18
N ALA A 82 -8.41 -4.64 -3.74
CA ALA A 82 -8.54 -4.28 -2.33
C ALA A 82 -9.00 -5.46 -1.47
N GLY A 83 -10.03 -6.18 -1.89
CA GLY A 83 -10.52 -7.38 -1.19
C GLY A 83 -9.44 -8.45 -1.07
N GLN A 84 -8.66 -8.69 -2.14
CA GLN A 84 -7.54 -9.62 -2.08
C GLN A 84 -6.44 -9.13 -1.12
N ALA A 85 -6.13 -7.83 -1.16
CA ALA A 85 -5.12 -7.24 -0.27
C ALA A 85 -5.51 -7.37 1.21
N LEU A 86 -6.78 -7.15 1.54
CA LEU A 86 -7.30 -7.36 2.91
C LEU A 86 -7.21 -8.84 3.32
N ALA A 87 -7.57 -9.76 2.43
CA ALA A 87 -7.47 -11.20 2.68
C ALA A 87 -6.01 -11.68 2.90
N ASP A 88 -5.05 -11.00 2.26
CA ASP A 88 -3.61 -11.26 2.40
C ASP A 88 -2.98 -10.58 3.63
N GLY A 89 -3.76 -9.88 4.44
CA GLY A 89 -3.32 -9.25 5.69
C GLY A 89 -2.87 -7.80 5.56
N GLY A 90 -3.24 -7.13 4.46
CA GLY A 90 -3.02 -5.69 4.29
C GLY A 90 -3.75 -4.87 5.36
N GLN A 91 -3.07 -3.90 5.93
CA GLN A 91 -3.58 -3.01 6.98
C GLN A 91 -3.76 -1.57 6.47
N GLU A 92 -3.04 -1.21 5.42
CA GLU A 92 -3.16 0.06 4.71
C GLU A 92 -3.17 -0.21 3.21
N LEU A 93 -3.98 0.55 2.46
CA LEU A 93 -4.14 0.41 1.01
C LEU A 93 -3.95 1.77 0.34
N ASP A 94 -2.93 1.88 -0.51
CA ASP A 94 -2.58 3.11 -1.22
C ASP A 94 -3.25 3.12 -2.60
N MET A 95 -4.49 3.62 -2.65
CA MET A 95 -5.26 3.67 -3.88
C MET A 95 -4.79 4.79 -4.81
N VAL A 96 -4.48 4.46 -6.05
CA VAL A 96 -4.21 5.46 -7.10
C VAL A 96 -5.53 5.92 -7.71
N VAL A 97 -5.78 7.23 -7.65
CA VAL A 97 -6.94 7.85 -8.29
C VAL A 97 -6.88 7.69 -9.81
N ASN A 98 -8.03 7.62 -10.48
CA ASN A 98 -8.06 7.63 -11.93
C ASN A 98 -7.68 9.03 -12.45
N ILE A 99 -6.40 9.16 -12.81
CA ILE A 99 -5.79 10.44 -13.23
C ILE A 99 -6.52 11.03 -14.43
N SER A 100 -6.87 10.21 -15.42
CA SER A 100 -7.61 10.66 -16.60
C SER A 100 -8.97 11.27 -16.25
N LYS A 101 -9.68 10.67 -15.30
CA LYS A 101 -10.96 11.19 -14.81
C LYS A 101 -10.81 12.50 -14.03
N VAL A 102 -9.76 12.62 -13.22
CA VAL A 102 -9.41 13.89 -12.56
C VAL A 102 -9.16 15.00 -13.59
N LEU A 103 -8.32 14.74 -14.58
CA LEU A 103 -7.99 15.71 -15.63
C LEU A 103 -9.20 16.06 -16.52
N SER A 104 -10.16 15.14 -16.66
CA SER A 104 -11.42 15.38 -17.37
C SER A 104 -12.48 16.11 -16.53
N GLY A 105 -12.21 16.37 -15.24
CA GLY A 105 -13.16 17.00 -14.33
C GLY A 105 -14.35 16.12 -13.95
N ASP A 106 -14.28 14.79 -14.19
CA ASP A 106 -15.34 13.84 -13.84
C ASP A 106 -15.28 13.44 -12.35
N TRP A 107 -15.57 14.40 -11.51
CA TRP A 107 -15.50 14.25 -10.05
C TRP A 107 -16.52 13.24 -9.49
N ASN A 108 -17.63 13.01 -10.19
CA ASN A 108 -18.60 11.98 -9.80
C ASN A 108 -17.99 10.57 -9.93
N TYR A 109 -17.31 10.31 -11.05
CA TYR A 109 -16.59 9.05 -11.22
C TYR A 109 -15.50 8.91 -10.15
N VAL A 110 -14.66 9.93 -9.96
CA VAL A 110 -13.56 9.89 -8.97
C VAL A 110 -14.07 9.57 -7.57
N ARG A 111 -15.14 10.24 -7.15
CA ARG A 111 -15.77 9.97 -5.84
C ARG A 111 -16.28 8.55 -5.73
N SER A 112 -17.02 8.07 -6.75
CA SER A 112 -17.60 6.73 -6.74
C SER A 112 -16.53 5.63 -6.76
N ASP A 113 -15.44 5.84 -7.51
CA ASP A 113 -14.31 4.93 -7.60
C ASP A 113 -13.61 4.76 -6.24
N ILE A 114 -13.36 5.88 -5.56
CA ILE A 114 -12.76 5.87 -4.20
C ILE A 114 -13.73 5.25 -3.19
N ALA A 115 -15.00 5.64 -3.19
CA ALA A 115 -16.00 5.12 -2.25
C ALA A 115 -16.14 3.60 -2.37
N ALA A 116 -16.18 3.06 -3.59
CA ALA A 116 -16.31 1.62 -3.81
C ALA A 116 -15.14 0.81 -3.22
N VAL A 117 -13.93 1.36 -3.19
CA VAL A 117 -12.77 0.71 -2.56
C VAL A 117 -12.79 0.84 -1.05
N ILE A 118 -13.30 1.96 -0.51
CA ILE A 118 -13.42 2.17 0.94
C ILE A 118 -14.50 1.25 1.55
N ASP A 119 -15.56 0.97 0.80
CA ASP A 119 -16.70 0.17 1.26
C ASP A 119 -16.42 -1.35 1.24
N GLU A 120 -15.29 -1.80 0.63
CA GLU A 120 -14.86 -3.20 0.63
C GLU A 120 -14.35 -3.65 1.99
#